data_ec355a73222fe09ef426afcc6fe24d84
#
_entry.id   ec355a73222fe09ef426afcc6fe24d84
#
_cell.length_a   1.000
_cell.length_b   1.000
_cell.length_c   1.000
_cell.angle_alpha   90.00
_cell.angle_beta   90.00
_cell.angle_gamma   90.00
#
_symmetry.space_group_name_H-M   'P 1'
#
loop_
_entity.id
_entity.type
_entity.pdbx_description
1 polymer ?
#
loop_
_entity_poly.entity_id
_entity_poly.type
_entity_poly.pdbx_seq_one_letter_code
_entity_poly.pdbx_strand_id
1 'polypeptide(L)'
;MPRLRWIKQNKMKSVSISGSSRTNVGKTDATALRNAKRVPCVLYGGKEQVHFSVLSADFKDLIYTPHVNTVDLDIEGKKFKAILQEAQFHSLKDDLLHVDFLEIIAGKPVTMNIPVKTTGTSPGVRNGGKLTKKLKTLRVKGLVEKMPDTIDIAIDSLEIGQGVRVSDISVPGLTFLNAANITVVSVQTTRAAAADDKAAAATPAAAKPAAAAAAAKPAAKK
;
A
#
# COMPACT_ATOMS: atom_id res chain seq x y z
N MET A 1 20.73 5.11 16.72
CA MET A 1 19.81 4.91 15.58
C MET A 1 19.85 3.45 15.19
N PRO A 2 18.81 2.64 15.41
CA PRO A 2 18.81 1.25 15.01
C PRO A 2 18.65 1.17 13.50
N ARG A 3 19.67 0.67 12.82
CA ARG A 3 19.61 0.34 11.38
C ARG A 3 18.60 -0.78 11.20
N LEU A 4 17.50 -0.50 10.51
CA LEU A 4 16.49 -1.50 10.16
C LEU A 4 17.15 -2.64 9.38
N ARG A 5 16.95 -3.82 9.92
CA ARG A 5 17.50 -5.09 9.49
C ARG A 5 16.91 -5.51 8.14
N TRP A 6 17.78 -5.94 7.27
CA TRP A 6 17.62 -6.53 5.93
C TRP A 6 16.23 -7.08 5.58
N ILE A 7 15.61 -6.44 4.59
CA ILE A 7 14.42 -6.93 3.91
C ILE A 7 14.84 -8.14 3.07
N LYS A 8 14.21 -9.30 3.30
CA LYS A 8 14.36 -10.46 2.41
C LYS A 8 13.86 -10.05 1.03
N GLN A 9 14.75 -10.02 0.06
CA GLN A 9 14.39 -9.80 -1.33
C GLN A 9 13.74 -11.09 -1.86
N ASN A 10 12.41 -11.15 -1.82
CA ASN A 10 11.67 -12.14 -2.55
C ASN A 10 11.67 -11.71 -4.02
N LYS A 11 12.14 -12.59 -4.89
CA LYS A 11 12.15 -12.38 -6.34
C LYS A 11 10.70 -12.40 -6.85
N MET A 12 10.33 -11.46 -7.70
CA MET A 12 9.00 -11.37 -8.29
C MET A 12 8.60 -12.68 -8.98
N LYS A 13 7.36 -13.07 -8.76
CA LYS A 13 6.75 -14.20 -9.46
C LYS A 13 6.32 -13.77 -10.85
N SER A 14 6.43 -14.67 -11.83
CA SER A 14 5.91 -14.47 -13.18
C SER A 14 4.58 -15.20 -13.35
N VAL A 15 3.63 -14.53 -13.99
CA VAL A 15 2.34 -15.09 -14.39
C VAL A 15 2.27 -15.04 -15.91
N SER A 16 1.96 -16.17 -16.55
CA SER A 16 1.80 -16.23 -18.01
C SER A 16 0.34 -15.98 -18.39
N ILE A 17 0.11 -15.09 -19.34
CA ILE A 17 -1.21 -14.71 -19.84
C ILE A 17 -1.18 -14.78 -21.36
N SER A 18 -2.19 -15.43 -21.97
CA SER A 18 -2.37 -15.50 -23.40
C SER A 18 -3.40 -14.49 -23.89
N GLY A 19 -3.08 -13.75 -24.95
CA GLY A 19 -3.94 -12.75 -25.54
C GLY A 19 -4.08 -12.89 -27.03
N SER A 20 -5.21 -12.40 -27.59
CA SER A 20 -5.40 -12.27 -29.03
C SER A 20 -5.25 -10.81 -29.43
N SER A 21 -4.53 -10.55 -30.50
CA SER A 21 -4.36 -9.22 -31.08
C SER A 21 -5.72 -8.63 -31.53
N ARG A 22 -5.86 -7.32 -31.46
CA ARG A 22 -7.04 -6.62 -31.94
C ARG A 22 -6.63 -5.43 -32.82
N THR A 23 -7.25 -5.33 -33.98
CA THR A 23 -7.03 -4.25 -34.94
C THR A 23 -8.05 -3.11 -34.77
N ASN A 24 -9.29 -3.46 -34.36
CA ASN A 24 -10.35 -2.49 -34.19
C ASN A 24 -10.28 -1.86 -32.78
N VAL A 25 -10.09 -0.54 -32.75
CA VAL A 25 -9.98 0.23 -31.51
C VAL A 25 -11.18 1.19 -31.45
N GLY A 26 -12.32 0.70 -31.01
CA GLY A 26 -13.54 1.48 -30.95
C GLY A 26 -14.43 1.18 -29.74
N LYS A 27 -15.42 2.06 -29.49
CA LYS A 27 -16.37 1.90 -28.37
C LYS A 27 -17.28 0.67 -28.55
N THR A 28 -17.76 0.44 -29.76
CA THR A 28 -18.64 -0.70 -30.08
C THR A 28 -17.91 -2.02 -29.92
N ASP A 29 -16.68 -2.12 -30.44
CA ASP A 29 -15.83 -3.29 -30.32
C ASP A 29 -15.45 -3.58 -28.85
N ALA A 30 -15.04 -2.56 -28.11
CA ALA A 30 -14.72 -2.71 -26.68
C ALA A 30 -15.93 -3.20 -25.87
N THR A 31 -17.17 -2.77 -26.23
CA THR A 31 -18.39 -3.25 -25.57
C THR A 31 -18.70 -4.70 -25.94
N ALA A 32 -18.51 -5.08 -27.20
CA ALA A 32 -18.71 -6.46 -27.68
C ALA A 32 -17.72 -7.42 -26.97
N LEU A 33 -16.44 -7.04 -26.85
CA LEU A 33 -15.44 -7.83 -26.12
C LEU A 33 -15.81 -8.03 -24.66
N ARG A 34 -16.25 -6.97 -23.95
CA ARG A 34 -16.66 -7.09 -22.54
C ARG A 34 -17.89 -7.98 -22.37
N ASN A 35 -18.84 -7.93 -23.29
CA ASN A 35 -19.99 -8.84 -23.29
C ASN A 35 -19.58 -10.30 -23.51
N ALA A 36 -18.51 -10.53 -24.26
CA ALA A 36 -17.90 -11.84 -24.45
C ALA A 36 -16.93 -12.23 -23.30
N LYS A 37 -16.95 -11.50 -22.15
CA LYS A 37 -16.05 -11.68 -21.00
C LYS A 37 -14.56 -11.59 -21.36
N ARG A 38 -14.24 -10.81 -22.37
CA ARG A 38 -12.87 -10.45 -22.72
C ARG A 38 -12.58 -9.01 -22.33
N VAL A 39 -11.40 -8.78 -21.82
CA VAL A 39 -10.94 -7.46 -21.36
C VAL A 39 -10.02 -6.88 -22.43
N PRO A 40 -10.31 -5.68 -22.95
CA PRO A 40 -9.37 -4.97 -23.81
C PRO A 40 -8.14 -4.52 -23.01
N CYS A 41 -6.96 -4.79 -23.56
CA CYS A 41 -5.68 -4.47 -22.96
C CYS A 41 -4.78 -3.72 -23.94
N VAL A 42 -3.84 -2.97 -23.37
CA VAL A 42 -2.81 -2.25 -24.12
C VAL A 42 -1.44 -2.55 -23.52
N LEU A 43 -0.48 -2.89 -24.37
CA LEU A 43 0.93 -3.00 -24.04
C LEU A 43 1.66 -1.80 -24.62
N TYR A 44 2.36 -1.04 -23.77
CA TYR A 44 3.15 0.13 -24.17
C TYR A 44 4.53 0.16 -23.47
N GLY A 45 5.36 1.10 -23.84
CA GLY A 45 6.70 1.27 -23.28
C GLY A 45 7.82 0.65 -24.11
N GLY A 46 7.48 -0.24 -25.05
CA GLY A 46 8.39 -0.82 -26.03
C GLY A 46 8.58 0.04 -27.28
N LYS A 47 8.89 -0.62 -28.39
CA LYS A 47 9.04 0.01 -29.70
C LYS A 47 7.69 0.34 -30.33
N GLU A 48 6.71 -0.53 -30.14
CA GLU A 48 5.37 -0.44 -30.71
C GLU A 48 4.31 -0.60 -29.60
N GLN A 49 3.18 0.04 -29.81
CA GLN A 49 2.03 -0.14 -28.93
C GLN A 49 1.16 -1.26 -29.49
N VAL A 50 0.90 -2.28 -28.65
CA VAL A 50 0.13 -3.45 -29.05
C VAL A 50 -1.20 -3.44 -28.33
N HIS A 51 -2.29 -3.50 -29.13
CA HIS A 51 -3.64 -3.66 -28.59
C HIS A 51 -4.04 -5.13 -28.67
N PHE A 52 -4.53 -5.68 -27.57
CA PHE A 52 -4.93 -7.09 -27.48
C PHE A 52 -6.10 -7.28 -26.52
N SER A 53 -6.65 -8.46 -26.48
CA SER A 53 -7.73 -8.82 -25.57
C SER A 53 -7.41 -10.15 -24.88
N VAL A 54 -7.76 -10.25 -23.60
CA VAL A 54 -7.54 -11.41 -22.74
C VAL A 54 -8.85 -11.82 -22.09
N LEU A 55 -9.01 -13.08 -21.73
CA LEU A 55 -10.15 -13.54 -20.94
C LEU A 55 -10.11 -12.95 -19.52
N SER A 56 -11.24 -12.51 -19.02
CA SER A 56 -11.34 -11.94 -17.67
C SER A 56 -10.92 -12.92 -16.57
N ALA A 57 -11.03 -14.23 -16.82
CA ALA A 57 -10.65 -15.27 -15.87
C ALA A 57 -9.14 -15.31 -15.60
N ASP A 58 -8.32 -15.03 -16.62
CA ASP A 58 -6.85 -15.11 -16.54
C ASP A 58 -6.24 -14.01 -15.67
N PHE A 59 -7.02 -12.96 -15.39
CA PHE A 59 -6.59 -11.88 -14.51
C PHE A 59 -6.73 -12.18 -13.02
N LYS A 60 -7.41 -13.26 -12.62
CA LYS A 60 -7.66 -13.57 -11.21
C LYS A 60 -6.37 -13.67 -10.41
N ASP A 61 -5.39 -14.40 -10.93
CA ASP A 61 -4.12 -14.62 -10.24
C ASP A 61 -3.21 -13.39 -10.23
N LEU A 62 -3.45 -12.43 -11.14
CA LEU A 62 -2.67 -11.22 -11.24
C LEU A 62 -3.22 -10.09 -10.35
N ILE A 63 -4.54 -9.90 -10.32
CA ILE A 63 -5.20 -8.75 -9.71
C ILE A 63 -5.58 -9.00 -8.25
N TYR A 64 -6.10 -10.20 -7.96
CA TYR A 64 -6.59 -10.52 -6.62
C TYR A 64 -5.49 -11.06 -5.67
N THR A 65 -4.24 -11.06 -6.11
CA THR A 65 -3.10 -11.39 -5.24
C THR A 65 -2.47 -10.12 -4.64
N PRO A 66 -2.08 -10.15 -3.37
CA PRO A 66 -1.46 -8.98 -2.72
C PRO A 66 0.02 -8.80 -3.11
N HIS A 67 0.52 -9.49 -4.10
CA HIS A 67 1.91 -9.45 -4.55
C HIS A 67 2.04 -8.73 -5.88
N VAL A 68 3.20 -8.11 -6.11
CA VAL A 68 3.54 -7.58 -7.43
C VAL A 68 4.14 -8.70 -8.26
N ASN A 69 3.50 -8.98 -9.40
CA ASN A 69 3.93 -10.03 -10.32
C ASN A 69 4.43 -9.41 -11.62
N THR A 70 5.43 -10.04 -12.22
CA THR A 70 5.76 -9.82 -13.62
C THR A 70 4.84 -10.66 -14.49
N VAL A 71 4.49 -10.19 -15.66
CA VAL A 71 3.57 -10.87 -16.57
C VAL A 71 4.32 -11.26 -17.84
N ASP A 72 4.30 -12.54 -18.16
CA ASP A 72 4.77 -13.05 -19.43
C ASP A 72 3.55 -13.12 -20.38
N LEU A 73 3.43 -12.12 -21.27
CA LEU A 73 2.34 -12.02 -22.23
C LEU A 73 2.69 -12.80 -23.50
N ASP A 74 1.82 -13.72 -23.91
CA ASP A 74 1.87 -14.38 -25.22
C ASP A 74 0.77 -13.85 -26.12
N ILE A 75 1.14 -13.06 -27.12
CA ILE A 75 0.21 -12.45 -28.07
C ILE A 75 0.53 -13.04 -29.44
N GLU A 76 -0.32 -13.97 -29.91
CA GLU A 76 -0.16 -14.62 -31.21
C GLU A 76 1.25 -15.19 -31.46
N GLY A 77 1.85 -15.82 -30.42
CA GLY A 77 3.21 -16.41 -30.48
C GLY A 77 4.34 -15.43 -30.22
N LYS A 78 4.07 -14.15 -30.02
CA LYS A 78 5.07 -13.16 -29.59
C LYS A 78 5.04 -13.06 -28.07
N LYS A 79 6.19 -13.30 -27.44
CA LYS A 79 6.33 -13.25 -25.97
C LYS A 79 6.89 -11.91 -25.54
N PHE A 80 6.18 -11.24 -24.64
CA PHE A 80 6.59 -9.98 -24.05
C PHE A 80 6.63 -10.10 -22.53
N LYS A 81 7.63 -9.49 -21.91
CA LYS A 81 7.67 -9.34 -20.45
C LYS A 81 7.13 -7.98 -20.08
N ALA A 82 6.09 -7.97 -19.28
CA ALA A 82 5.39 -6.75 -18.91
C ALA A 82 5.08 -6.70 -17.40
N ILE A 83 4.66 -5.53 -16.95
CA ILE A 83 4.17 -5.28 -15.61
C ILE A 83 2.77 -4.68 -15.73
N LEU A 84 1.88 -5.08 -14.84
CA LEU A 84 0.58 -4.44 -14.68
C LEU A 84 0.79 -3.01 -14.15
N GLN A 85 0.39 -2.02 -14.92
CA GLN A 85 0.49 -0.61 -14.53
C GLN A 85 -0.81 -0.11 -13.93
N GLU A 86 -1.92 -0.33 -14.61
CA GLU A 86 -3.25 0.10 -14.17
C GLU A 86 -4.32 -0.92 -14.58
N ALA A 87 -5.31 -1.10 -13.71
CA ALA A 87 -6.50 -1.90 -13.98
C ALA A 87 -7.73 -1.07 -13.65
N GLN A 88 -8.62 -0.90 -14.62
CA GLN A 88 -9.87 -0.16 -14.48
C GLN A 88 -11.02 -1.11 -14.24
N PHE A 89 -11.81 -0.85 -13.20
CA PHE A 89 -12.96 -1.64 -12.81
C PHE A 89 -14.26 -0.88 -13.01
N HIS A 90 -15.32 -1.62 -13.26
CA HIS A 90 -16.66 -1.07 -13.26
C HIS A 90 -17.11 -0.79 -11.83
N SER A 91 -17.55 0.42 -11.53
CA SER A 91 -17.83 0.91 -10.17
C SER A 91 -18.93 0.16 -9.42
N LEU A 92 -19.83 -0.55 -10.11
CA LEU A 92 -20.95 -1.26 -9.51
C LEU A 92 -20.84 -2.79 -9.62
N LYS A 93 -20.21 -3.29 -10.69
CA LYS A 93 -20.15 -4.74 -10.98
C LYS A 93 -18.79 -5.36 -10.66
N ASP A 94 -17.78 -4.52 -10.36
CA ASP A 94 -16.38 -4.93 -10.17
C ASP A 94 -15.77 -5.69 -11.36
N ASP A 95 -16.45 -5.63 -12.55
CA ASP A 95 -15.94 -6.20 -13.78
C ASP A 95 -14.74 -5.38 -14.28
N LEU A 96 -13.74 -6.04 -14.83
CA LEU A 96 -12.59 -5.40 -15.47
C LEU A 96 -13.02 -4.72 -16.77
N LEU A 97 -12.75 -3.42 -16.88
CA LEU A 97 -13.03 -2.63 -18.06
C LEU A 97 -11.84 -2.50 -19.00
N HIS A 98 -10.66 -2.28 -18.43
CA HIS A 98 -9.40 -2.07 -19.16
C HIS A 98 -8.21 -2.44 -18.32
N VAL A 99 -7.14 -2.92 -18.95
CA VAL A 99 -5.88 -3.24 -18.29
C VAL A 99 -4.71 -2.71 -19.11
N ASP A 100 -3.83 -1.97 -18.42
CA ASP A 100 -2.64 -1.37 -19.00
C ASP A 100 -1.39 -2.13 -18.58
N PHE A 101 -0.60 -2.52 -19.57
CA PHE A 101 0.66 -3.20 -19.37
C PHE A 101 1.83 -2.33 -19.85
N LEU A 102 2.87 -2.27 -19.04
CA LEU A 102 4.13 -1.63 -19.39
C LEU A 102 5.16 -2.71 -19.71
N GLU A 103 5.74 -2.66 -20.90
CA GLU A 103 6.81 -3.56 -21.32
C GLU A 103 8.09 -3.31 -20.51
N ILE A 104 8.71 -4.39 -20.05
CA ILE A 104 9.98 -4.36 -19.32
C ILE A 104 11.13 -4.35 -20.33
N ILE A 105 11.83 -3.23 -20.39
CA ILE A 105 13.06 -3.11 -21.16
C ILE A 105 14.25 -3.19 -20.19
N ALA A 106 15.22 -4.05 -20.50
CA ALA A 106 16.42 -4.18 -19.69
C ALA A 106 17.15 -2.80 -19.55
N GLY A 107 17.53 -2.47 -18.31
CA GLY A 107 18.22 -1.22 -18.00
C GLY A 107 17.32 0.02 -17.83
N LYS A 108 16.02 -0.05 -18.14
CA LYS A 108 15.10 1.08 -17.95
C LYS A 108 14.42 1.00 -16.58
N PRO A 109 14.47 2.05 -15.75
CA PRO A 109 13.78 2.06 -14.47
C PRO A 109 12.27 2.16 -14.66
N VAL A 110 11.53 1.35 -13.93
CA VAL A 110 10.06 1.29 -13.98
C VAL A 110 9.49 1.79 -12.66
N THR A 111 8.33 2.43 -12.73
CA THR A 111 7.57 2.87 -11.55
C THR A 111 6.44 1.87 -11.30
N MET A 112 6.34 1.37 -10.06
CA MET A 112 5.26 0.47 -9.67
C MET A 112 4.83 0.68 -8.22
N ASN A 113 3.65 0.16 -7.88
CA ASN A 113 3.10 0.21 -6.54
C ASN A 113 3.39 -1.12 -5.84
N ILE A 114 4.25 -1.10 -4.81
CA ILE A 114 4.62 -2.29 -4.06
C ILE A 114 3.83 -2.34 -2.75
N PRO A 115 3.19 -3.46 -2.41
CA PRO A 115 2.42 -3.61 -1.17
C PRO A 115 3.33 -3.66 0.06
N VAL A 116 2.83 -3.07 1.15
CA VAL A 116 3.50 -3.04 2.45
C VAL A 116 2.99 -4.17 3.34
N LYS A 117 3.93 -4.99 3.81
CA LYS A 117 3.68 -6.02 4.82
C LYS A 117 4.32 -5.62 6.14
N THR A 118 3.59 -5.74 7.23
CA THR A 118 4.11 -5.51 8.57
C THR A 118 4.58 -6.82 9.19
N THR A 119 5.77 -6.83 9.77
CA THR A 119 6.37 -7.99 10.43
C THR A 119 6.67 -7.67 11.89
N GLY A 120 6.50 -8.66 12.77
CA GLY A 120 6.72 -8.52 14.21
C GLY A 120 5.46 -8.16 15.00
N THR A 121 5.65 -7.87 16.29
CA THR A 121 4.57 -7.49 17.22
C THR A 121 4.96 -6.21 17.95
N SER A 122 4.14 -5.17 17.78
CA SER A 122 4.36 -3.88 18.42
C SER A 122 4.00 -3.93 19.93
N PRO A 123 4.84 -3.42 20.84
CA PRO A 123 4.49 -3.23 22.24
C PRO A 123 3.30 -2.28 22.39
N GLY A 124 3.17 -1.28 21.53
CA GLY A 124 2.00 -0.39 21.51
C GLY A 124 0.68 -1.11 21.25
N VAL A 125 0.68 -2.17 20.43
CA VAL A 125 -0.52 -2.99 20.22
C VAL A 125 -0.81 -3.88 21.44
N ARG A 126 0.23 -4.40 22.11
CA ARG A 126 0.06 -5.17 23.37
C ARG A 126 -0.55 -4.31 24.47
N ASN A 127 -0.21 -3.04 24.51
CA ASN A 127 -0.72 -2.05 25.46
C ASN A 127 -2.09 -1.47 25.05
N GLY A 128 -2.82 -2.13 24.15
CA GLY A 128 -4.18 -1.75 23.76
C GLY A 128 -4.26 -0.71 22.63
N GLY A 129 -3.15 -0.37 21.97
CA GLY A 129 -3.14 0.48 20.78
C GLY A 129 -3.64 -0.26 19.54
N LYS A 130 -4.22 0.47 18.58
CA LYS A 130 -4.65 -0.06 17.29
C LYS A 130 -3.63 0.24 16.21
N LEU A 131 -3.11 -0.82 15.56
CA LEU A 131 -2.25 -0.68 14.39
C LEU A 131 -3.09 -0.24 13.18
N THR A 132 -2.75 0.91 12.61
CA THR A 132 -3.41 1.44 11.42
C THR A 132 -2.39 1.59 10.29
N LYS A 133 -2.63 0.91 9.17
CA LYS A 133 -1.87 1.10 7.92
C LYS A 133 -2.52 2.25 7.14
N LYS A 134 -1.86 3.41 7.08
CA LYS A 134 -2.33 4.55 6.30
C LYS A 134 -2.07 4.36 4.81
N LEU A 135 -0.90 3.79 4.46
CA LEU A 135 -0.58 3.40 3.09
C LEU A 135 -0.48 1.88 3.00
N LYS A 136 -1.27 1.28 2.12
CA LYS A 136 -1.22 -0.15 1.82
C LYS A 136 -0.16 -0.48 0.78
N THR A 137 0.14 0.47 -0.11
CA THR A 137 1.11 0.36 -1.20
C THR A 137 2.03 1.57 -1.21
N LEU A 138 3.28 1.39 -1.60
CA LEU A 138 4.27 2.45 -1.81
C LEU A 138 4.62 2.52 -3.29
N ARG A 139 4.62 3.74 -3.84
CA ARG A 139 5.02 3.99 -5.22
C ARG A 139 6.53 4.10 -5.30
N VAL A 140 7.13 3.16 -6.02
CA VAL A 140 8.60 3.00 -6.07
C VAL A 140 9.07 3.02 -7.51
N LYS A 141 10.22 3.64 -7.75
CA LYS A 141 10.92 3.66 -9.04
C LYS A 141 12.24 2.92 -8.90
N GLY A 142 12.51 1.98 -9.78
CA GLY A 142 13.77 1.22 -9.78
C GLY A 142 13.86 0.25 -10.95
N LEU A 143 14.94 -0.52 -10.98
CA LEU A 143 15.11 -1.62 -11.94
C LEU A 143 14.30 -2.83 -11.49
N VAL A 144 13.60 -3.46 -12.40
CA VAL A 144 12.73 -4.64 -12.12
C VAL A 144 13.49 -5.76 -11.45
N GLU A 145 14.75 -5.98 -11.82
CA GLU A 145 15.59 -7.04 -11.23
C GLU A 145 15.88 -6.86 -9.74
N LYS A 146 15.82 -5.62 -9.24
CA LYS A 146 16.09 -5.26 -7.84
C LYS A 146 14.81 -5.01 -7.03
N MET A 147 13.64 -5.14 -7.65
CA MET A 147 12.38 -4.89 -6.98
C MET A 147 11.91 -6.11 -6.18
N PRO A 148 11.56 -5.93 -4.89
CA PRO A 148 10.95 -6.98 -4.09
C PRO A 148 9.45 -7.08 -4.36
N ASP A 149 8.87 -8.26 -4.14
CA ASP A 149 7.42 -8.50 -4.22
C ASP A 149 6.63 -7.71 -3.17
N THR A 150 7.22 -7.54 -1.98
CA THR A 150 6.63 -6.84 -0.83
C THR A 150 7.70 -6.05 -0.09
N ILE A 151 7.29 -4.94 0.54
CA ILE A 151 8.15 -4.18 1.44
C ILE A 151 7.76 -4.54 2.87
N ASP A 152 8.65 -5.25 3.57
CA ASP A 152 8.43 -5.65 4.94
C ASP A 152 8.85 -4.52 5.89
N ILE A 153 7.95 -4.09 6.76
CA ILE A 153 8.19 -3.08 7.79
C ILE A 153 8.14 -3.75 9.16
N ALA A 154 9.26 -3.71 9.88
CA ALA A 154 9.31 -4.17 11.25
C ALA A 154 8.59 -3.17 12.18
N ILE A 155 7.68 -3.70 13.01
CA ILE A 155 6.88 -2.92 13.95
C ILE A 155 7.25 -3.16 15.42
N ASP A 156 8.32 -3.93 15.69
CA ASP A 156 8.70 -4.38 17.03
C ASP A 156 9.07 -3.24 17.99
N SER A 157 9.44 -2.09 17.48
CA SER A 157 9.83 -0.91 18.27
C SER A 157 8.74 0.15 18.39
N LEU A 158 7.54 -0.08 17.84
CA LEU A 158 6.49 0.93 17.80
C LEU A 158 5.67 0.95 19.09
N GLU A 159 5.66 2.08 19.76
CA GLU A 159 4.82 2.41 20.90
C GLU A 159 3.51 3.09 20.48
N ILE A 160 2.62 3.32 21.45
CA ILE A 160 1.37 4.04 21.22
C ILE A 160 1.69 5.48 20.81
N GLY A 161 1.05 5.95 19.73
CA GLY A 161 1.28 7.29 19.18
C GLY A 161 2.44 7.39 18.19
N GLN A 162 3.28 6.36 18.07
CA GLN A 162 4.38 6.33 17.10
C GLN A 162 3.96 5.75 15.74
N GLY A 163 4.77 6.04 14.72
CA GLY A 163 4.56 5.51 13.38
C GLY A 163 5.82 5.57 12.53
N VAL A 164 5.88 4.69 11.54
CA VAL A 164 6.96 4.64 10.53
C VAL A 164 6.58 5.54 9.37
N ARG A 165 7.48 6.43 8.97
CA ARG A 165 7.33 7.32 7.81
C ARG A 165 8.04 6.73 6.59
N VAL A 166 7.73 7.25 5.41
CA VAL A 166 8.42 6.85 4.16
C VAL A 166 9.92 7.13 4.25
N SER A 167 10.34 8.22 4.92
CA SER A 167 11.75 8.56 5.16
C SER A 167 12.56 7.50 5.91
N ASP A 168 11.88 6.73 6.76
CA ASP A 168 12.53 5.73 7.64
C ASP A 168 12.76 4.39 6.92
N ILE A 169 12.17 4.25 5.72
CA ILE A 169 12.26 3.04 4.90
C ILE A 169 13.35 3.27 3.85
N SER A 170 14.41 2.47 3.91
CA SER A 170 15.48 2.49 2.92
C SER A 170 15.64 1.10 2.31
N VAL A 171 15.47 1.02 0.99
CA VAL A 171 15.70 -0.21 0.22
C VAL A 171 16.76 0.07 -0.83
N PRO A 172 17.85 -0.70 -0.86
CA PRO A 172 18.96 -0.45 -1.78
C PRO A 172 18.50 -0.60 -3.24
N GLY A 173 18.80 0.40 -4.06
CA GLY A 173 18.48 0.40 -5.50
C GLY A 173 17.07 0.83 -5.86
N LEU A 174 16.26 1.31 -4.90
CA LEU A 174 14.91 1.81 -5.12
C LEU A 174 14.77 3.26 -4.67
N THR A 175 13.99 4.03 -5.43
CA THR A 175 13.63 5.40 -5.09
C THR A 175 12.13 5.48 -4.79
N PHE A 176 11.76 5.95 -3.60
CA PHE A 176 10.37 6.18 -3.24
C PHE A 176 9.88 7.49 -3.84
N LEU A 177 8.74 7.45 -4.53
CA LEU A 177 8.09 8.62 -5.12
C LEU A 177 7.06 9.26 -4.18
N ASN A 178 6.69 8.58 -3.11
CA ASN A 178 5.81 9.13 -2.08
C ASN A 178 6.54 10.22 -1.29
N ALA A 179 5.81 11.21 -0.79
CA ALA A 179 6.40 12.24 0.05
C ALA A 179 6.99 11.65 1.34
N ALA A 180 8.19 12.07 1.71
CA ALA A 180 8.97 11.54 2.83
C ALA A 180 8.24 11.63 4.19
N ASN A 181 7.42 12.66 4.36
CA ASN A 181 6.69 12.94 5.60
C ASN A 181 5.43 12.08 5.80
N ILE A 182 5.01 11.30 4.80
CA ILE A 182 3.80 10.48 4.91
C ILE A 182 4.08 9.29 5.83
N THR A 183 3.20 9.11 6.81
CA THR A 183 3.25 7.94 7.70
C THR A 183 2.66 6.73 6.99
N VAL A 184 3.40 5.64 6.94
CA VAL A 184 2.97 4.37 6.32
C VAL A 184 2.15 3.54 7.29
N VAL A 185 2.69 3.34 8.49
CA VAL A 185 2.06 2.57 9.57
C VAL A 185 2.12 3.38 10.85
N SER A 186 1.06 3.40 11.64
CA SER A 186 1.01 4.06 12.94
C SER A 186 0.22 3.24 13.95
N VAL A 187 0.60 3.33 15.21
CA VAL A 187 -0.16 2.78 16.34
C VAL A 187 -0.95 3.92 16.98
N GLN A 188 -2.25 3.85 16.89
CA GLN A 188 -3.16 4.86 17.45
C GLN A 188 -3.66 4.42 18.83
N THR A 189 -3.86 5.40 19.71
CA THR A 189 -4.53 5.20 21.00
C THR A 189 -5.98 4.80 20.77
N THR A 190 -6.44 3.76 21.45
CA THR A 190 -7.86 3.44 21.54
C THR A 190 -8.48 4.11 22.77
N ARG A 191 -9.79 4.26 22.82
CA ARG A 191 -10.47 4.84 23.98
C ARG A 191 -10.19 4.05 25.27
N ALA A 192 -9.96 2.76 25.17
CA ALA A 192 -9.60 1.91 26.32
C ALA A 192 -8.18 2.24 26.85
N ALA A 193 -7.19 2.33 25.96
CA ALA A 193 -5.81 2.68 26.34
C ALA A 193 -5.67 4.13 26.84
N ALA A 194 -6.52 5.05 26.36
CA ALA A 194 -6.55 6.43 26.88
C ALA A 194 -7.15 6.54 28.29
N ALA A 195 -7.91 5.55 28.73
CA ALA A 195 -8.43 5.50 30.10
C ALA A 195 -7.36 4.99 31.08
N ASP A 196 -6.51 4.03 30.68
CA ASP A 196 -5.43 3.51 31.50
C ASP A 196 -4.30 4.52 31.69
N ASP A 197 -3.95 5.30 30.65
CA ASP A 197 -2.93 6.38 30.76
C ASP A 197 -3.42 7.51 31.67
N LYS A 198 -4.72 7.78 31.70
CA LYS A 198 -5.30 8.80 32.57
C LYS A 198 -5.41 8.33 34.02
N ALA A 199 -5.50 7.02 34.25
CA ALA A 199 -5.48 6.43 35.59
C ALA A 199 -4.05 6.36 36.18
N ALA A 200 -3.01 6.20 35.34
CA ALA A 200 -1.61 6.19 35.78
C ALA A 200 -1.04 7.59 36.08
N ALA A 201 -1.66 8.67 35.52
CA ALA A 201 -1.27 10.05 35.78
C ALA A 201 -1.98 10.69 36.99
N ALA A 202 -2.89 9.95 37.65
CA ALA A 202 -3.64 10.43 38.81
C ALA A 202 -3.27 9.69 40.08
N THR A 203 -2.01 9.72 40.48
CA THR A 203 -1.62 9.45 41.86
C THR A 203 -1.41 10.77 42.57
N PRO A 204 -2.20 11.08 43.61
CA PRO A 204 -2.11 12.33 44.31
C PRO A 204 -1.00 12.27 45.34
N ALA A 205 -0.10 13.22 45.30
CA ALA A 205 0.70 13.55 46.47
C ALA A 205 -0.19 14.17 47.54
N ALA A 206 -0.56 13.36 48.49
CA ALA A 206 -1.18 13.81 49.72
C ALA A 206 -0.12 14.41 50.62
N ALA A 207 -0.33 15.64 51.07
CA ALA A 207 0.05 16.08 52.39
C ALA A 207 -0.64 17.36 52.76
N LYS A 208 -1.56 17.21 53.64
CA LYS A 208 -2.11 17.98 54.73
C LYS A 208 -1.10 18.93 55.45
N PRO A 209 -1.47 19.85 56.42
CA PRO A 209 -2.79 20.37 56.78
C PRO A 209 -2.77 21.86 57.23
N ALA A 210 -3.94 22.29 57.62
CA ALA A 210 -4.28 23.11 58.78
C ALA A 210 -4.35 24.63 58.67
N ALA A 211 -5.52 25.05 58.94
CA ALA A 211 -6.00 25.94 59.99
C ALA A 211 -6.22 27.42 59.67
N ALA A 212 -7.43 27.74 59.92
CA ALA A 212 -7.98 28.85 60.67
C ALA A 212 -8.44 30.12 59.96
N ALA A 213 -9.69 30.27 60.11
CA ALA A 213 -10.40 31.43 60.67
C ALA A 213 -10.86 32.55 59.75
N ALA A 214 -12.13 32.59 59.70
CA ALA A 214 -13.02 33.72 60.08
C ALA A 214 -13.28 34.83 59.08
N ALA A 215 -14.55 34.88 58.82
CA ALA A 215 -15.42 36.07 58.89
C ALA A 215 -15.44 37.07 57.70
N ALA A 216 -16.55 37.18 57.16
CA ALA A 216 -17.40 38.33 56.96
C ALA A 216 -17.92 38.52 55.54
N LYS A 217 -19.20 38.24 55.43
CA LYS A 217 -20.15 38.90 54.52
C LYS A 217 -20.34 40.37 55.01
N PRO A 218 -20.76 41.38 54.24
CA PRO A 218 -22.00 41.34 53.47
C PRO A 218 -22.06 42.20 52.19
N ALA A 219 -23.03 41.84 51.41
CA ALA A 219 -24.11 42.68 50.82
C ALA A 219 -23.80 43.83 49.85
N ALA A 220 -24.44 43.71 48.72
CA ALA A 220 -25.42 44.54 48.10
C ALA A 220 -25.09 45.56 46.98
N LYS A 221 -25.94 45.41 45.95
CA LYS A 221 -26.45 46.45 45.04
C LYS A 221 -25.50 47.05 43.99
N LYS A 222 -25.76 46.97 42.76
CA LYS A 222 -26.90 47.48 41.97
C LYS A 222 -26.95 46.78 40.62
#